data_602cee51d4deaa8ec6a8d12d60247e91
#
_entry.id   602cee51d4deaa8ec6a8d12d60247e91
#
_cell.length_a   1.000
_cell.length_b   1.000
_cell.length_c   1.000
_cell.angle_alpha   90.00
_cell.angle_beta   90.00
_cell.angle_gamma   90.00
#
_symmetry.space_group_name_H-M   'P 1'
#
loop_
_entity.id
_entity.type
_entity.pdbx_description
1 polymer ?
#
loop_
_entity_poly.entity_id
_entity_poly.type
_entity_poly.pdbx_seq_one_letter_code
_entity_poly.pdbx_strand_id
1 'polypeptide(L)'
;DRTKEVAARYTDQIYDFTWIGDFSAARNFSFSKATMEYIYAPDADEVLDAENRARFLDLKNCLLPEIEIVQMWYVTEAFNTVMNVKRELRPKLFKRLRTFTWIDPVHETVRLDPVVFDSDIEIQHKPLAVHGGRDFEICERIYARDGKLSPKLRKMYAKELLKCGELTDFERACGFFTGEWEKDPMAEAGREAACVLAHLARLQGNGAELMKYALRDMLDTPCAEICYELGSYYQEMKDYDEAIVWYQNAVSETECILDVEAGGKKSLEGLVACYEALLAQAEKAELTAKAVHRNI
;
A
#
# COMPACT_ATOMS: atom_id res chain seq x y z
N ASP A 1 4.85 -14.85 22.27
CA ASP A 1 3.45 -14.44 22.50
C ASP A 1 2.64 -15.59 23.13
N ARG A 2 1.38 -15.37 23.39
CA ARG A 2 0.51 -16.38 24.03
C ARG A 2 -0.45 -17.09 23.04
N THR A 3 -0.19 -17.00 21.75
CA THR A 3 -1.06 -17.54 20.69
C THR A 3 -1.31 -19.02 20.87
N LYS A 4 -0.27 -19.82 21.15
CA LYS A 4 -0.40 -21.27 21.37
C LYS A 4 -1.21 -21.61 22.63
N GLU A 5 -1.02 -20.87 23.73
CA GLU A 5 -1.79 -21.07 24.96
C GLU A 5 -3.28 -20.80 24.76
N VAL A 6 -3.60 -19.78 23.94
CA VAL A 6 -4.97 -19.46 23.60
C VAL A 6 -5.56 -20.52 22.67
N ALA A 7 -4.83 -20.91 21.61
CA ALA A 7 -5.26 -21.93 20.66
C ALA A 7 -5.48 -23.29 21.33
N ALA A 8 -4.63 -23.68 22.29
CA ALA A 8 -4.75 -24.94 23.05
C ALA A 8 -6.03 -25.09 23.85
N ARG A 9 -6.80 -24.01 24.06
CA ARG A 9 -8.13 -24.09 24.69
C ARG A 9 -9.23 -24.61 23.76
N TYR A 10 -8.95 -24.63 22.45
CA TYR A 10 -9.93 -24.95 21.40
C TYR A 10 -9.53 -26.16 20.57
N THR A 11 -8.23 -26.46 20.47
CA THR A 11 -7.71 -27.56 19.65
C THR A 11 -6.36 -28.04 20.18
N ASP A 12 -6.06 -29.31 19.95
CA ASP A 12 -4.75 -29.96 20.15
C ASP A 12 -3.91 -29.98 18.86
N GLN A 13 -4.51 -29.60 17.72
CA GLN A 13 -3.86 -29.54 16.40
C GLN A 13 -3.11 -28.21 16.22
N ILE A 14 -2.03 -28.04 16.95
CA ILE A 14 -1.17 -26.86 16.89
C ILE A 14 0.14 -27.24 16.27
N TYR A 15 0.51 -26.54 15.19
CA TYR A 15 1.72 -26.82 14.43
C TYR A 15 2.64 -25.60 14.41
N ASP A 16 3.93 -25.83 14.55
CA ASP A 16 4.96 -24.81 14.41
C ASP A 16 5.48 -24.74 12.98
N PHE A 17 5.64 -23.52 12.50
CA PHE A 17 6.33 -23.23 11.25
C PHE A 17 7.49 -22.28 11.53
N THR A 18 8.71 -22.70 11.21
CA THR A 18 9.88 -21.82 11.31
C THR A 18 9.78 -20.74 10.25
N TRP A 19 9.73 -19.49 10.69
CA TRP A 19 9.61 -18.35 9.77
C TRP A 19 10.84 -18.24 8.86
N ILE A 20 10.61 -18.25 7.55
CA ILE A 20 11.65 -18.19 6.50
C ILE A 20 11.53 -16.92 5.63
N GLY A 21 10.66 -15.97 6.01
CA GLY A 21 10.41 -14.76 5.22
C GLY A 21 9.54 -15.02 3.99
N ASP A 22 8.59 -15.97 4.09
CA ASP A 22 7.72 -16.37 3.00
C ASP A 22 6.35 -16.77 3.55
N PHE A 23 5.35 -15.92 3.33
CA PHE A 23 3.97 -16.16 3.76
C PHE A 23 3.30 -17.27 2.98
N SER A 24 3.62 -17.41 1.67
CA SER A 24 3.06 -18.48 0.87
C SER A 24 3.49 -19.86 1.37
N ALA A 25 4.75 -20.00 1.77
CA ALA A 25 5.26 -21.22 2.38
C ALA A 25 4.55 -21.55 3.71
N ALA A 26 4.32 -20.54 4.57
CA ALA A 26 3.58 -20.71 5.82
C ALA A 26 2.12 -21.12 5.57
N ARG A 27 1.42 -20.49 4.60
CA ARG A 27 0.06 -20.88 4.22
C ARG A 27 0.00 -22.28 3.61
N ASN A 28 0.92 -22.63 2.71
CA ASN A 28 1.00 -23.98 2.13
C ASN A 28 1.21 -25.03 3.22
N PHE A 29 2.10 -24.75 4.20
CA PHE A 29 2.28 -25.62 5.35
C PHE A 29 0.99 -25.77 6.17
N SER A 30 0.31 -24.66 6.50
CA SER A 30 -0.96 -24.67 7.24
C SER A 30 -2.04 -25.46 6.47
N PHE A 31 -2.20 -25.23 5.18
CA PHE A 31 -3.16 -25.94 4.34
C PHE A 31 -2.89 -27.43 4.27
N SER A 32 -1.62 -27.85 4.29
CA SER A 32 -1.23 -29.28 4.32
C SER A 32 -1.69 -30.02 5.60
N LYS A 33 -1.99 -29.28 6.68
CA LYS A 33 -2.46 -29.85 7.95
C LYS A 33 -3.99 -29.97 8.04
N ALA A 34 -4.71 -29.27 7.17
CA ALA A 34 -6.17 -29.30 7.16
C ALA A 34 -6.71 -30.65 6.69
N THR A 35 -7.76 -31.15 7.34
CA THR A 35 -8.38 -32.45 7.05
C THR A 35 -9.84 -32.34 6.61
N MET A 36 -10.49 -31.20 6.84
CA MET A 36 -11.89 -30.99 6.50
C MET A 36 -12.09 -30.57 5.05
N GLU A 37 -13.33 -30.53 4.56
CA GLU A 37 -13.66 -30.24 3.17
C GLU A 37 -13.27 -28.81 2.75
N TYR A 38 -13.46 -27.86 3.64
CA TYR A 38 -13.08 -26.47 3.45
C TYR A 38 -12.09 -25.99 4.51
N ILE A 39 -11.23 -25.07 4.11
CA ILE A 39 -10.22 -24.43 4.96
C ILE A 39 -10.60 -22.98 5.11
N TYR A 40 -10.88 -22.52 6.33
CA TYR A 40 -10.98 -21.11 6.67
C TYR A 40 -9.60 -20.60 7.06
N ALA A 41 -9.13 -19.58 6.38
CA ALA A 41 -7.75 -19.05 6.52
C ALA A 41 -7.77 -17.59 7.01
N PRO A 42 -8.14 -17.34 8.28
CA PRO A 42 -8.07 -16.01 8.87
C PRO A 42 -6.65 -15.65 9.28
N ASP A 43 -6.36 -14.34 9.32
CA ASP A 43 -5.19 -13.81 9.98
C ASP A 43 -5.49 -13.56 11.48
N ALA A 44 -4.45 -13.49 12.34
CA ALA A 44 -4.64 -13.43 13.79
C ALA A 44 -5.25 -12.11 14.29
N ASP A 45 -5.26 -11.08 13.47
CA ASP A 45 -5.80 -9.74 13.71
C ASP A 45 -7.18 -9.53 13.04
N GLU A 46 -7.79 -10.59 12.53
CA GLU A 46 -9.11 -10.57 11.92
C GLU A 46 -10.19 -11.02 12.90
N VAL A 47 -11.29 -10.28 12.95
CA VAL A 47 -12.39 -10.51 13.87
C VAL A 47 -13.70 -10.59 13.12
N LEU A 48 -14.49 -11.64 13.42
CA LEU A 48 -15.91 -11.74 13.06
C LEU A 48 -16.75 -11.31 14.26
N ASP A 49 -17.60 -10.31 14.07
CA ASP A 49 -18.62 -9.98 15.07
C ASP A 49 -19.73 -11.04 15.14
N ALA A 50 -20.67 -10.87 16.04
CA ALA A 50 -21.74 -11.86 16.28
C ALA A 50 -22.65 -12.05 15.05
N GLU A 51 -22.93 -10.97 14.32
CA GLU A 51 -23.77 -11.02 13.11
C GLU A 51 -23.06 -11.76 11.97
N ASN A 52 -21.82 -11.36 11.67
CA ASN A 52 -21.03 -11.99 10.62
C ASN A 52 -20.67 -13.45 10.95
N ARG A 53 -20.52 -13.78 12.24
CA ARG A 53 -20.39 -15.18 12.67
C ARG A 53 -21.65 -15.98 12.39
N ALA A 54 -22.84 -15.42 12.60
CA ALA A 54 -24.11 -16.09 12.28
C ALA A 54 -24.21 -16.31 10.75
N ARG A 55 -23.93 -15.29 9.94
CA ARG A 55 -23.89 -15.42 8.47
C ARG A 55 -22.90 -16.49 7.99
N PHE A 56 -21.74 -16.59 8.65
CA PHE A 56 -20.75 -17.62 8.33
C PHE A 56 -21.27 -19.04 8.64
N LEU A 57 -22.01 -19.21 9.72
CA LEU A 57 -22.64 -20.49 10.05
C LEU A 57 -23.76 -20.85 9.07
N ASP A 58 -24.55 -19.87 8.64
CA ASP A 58 -25.60 -20.07 7.63
C ASP A 58 -24.98 -20.42 6.27
N LEU A 59 -23.91 -19.72 5.84
CA LEU A 59 -23.16 -20.05 4.64
C LEU A 59 -22.70 -21.52 4.66
N LYS A 60 -22.19 -22.01 5.80
CA LYS A 60 -21.74 -23.39 5.94
C LYS A 60 -22.85 -24.42 5.63
N ASN A 61 -24.11 -24.06 5.89
CA ASN A 61 -25.25 -24.94 5.67
C ASN A 61 -25.80 -24.91 4.23
N CYS A 62 -25.53 -23.81 3.47
CA CYS A 62 -26.07 -23.61 2.13
C CYS A 62 -24.99 -23.55 1.02
N LEU A 63 -23.71 -23.70 1.39
CA LEU A 63 -22.61 -23.62 0.41
C LEU A 63 -22.72 -24.74 -0.61
N LEU A 64 -22.78 -24.36 -1.89
CA LEU A 64 -22.85 -25.29 -2.98
C LEU A 64 -21.50 -26.01 -3.21
N PRO A 65 -21.51 -27.31 -3.52
CA PRO A 65 -20.28 -28.09 -3.60
C PRO A 65 -19.35 -27.71 -4.75
N GLU A 66 -19.84 -27.02 -5.76
CA GLU A 66 -19.04 -26.48 -6.88
C GLU A 66 -18.22 -25.24 -6.50
N ILE A 67 -18.58 -24.54 -5.43
CA ILE A 67 -17.82 -23.35 -4.96
C ILE A 67 -16.46 -23.80 -4.44
N GLU A 68 -15.41 -23.17 -4.95
CA GLU A 68 -14.03 -23.51 -4.60
C GLU A 68 -13.39 -22.49 -3.68
N ILE A 69 -13.76 -21.21 -3.84
CA ILE A 69 -13.33 -20.11 -2.96
C ILE A 69 -14.52 -19.27 -2.58
N VAL A 70 -14.61 -18.90 -1.29
CA VAL A 70 -15.51 -17.85 -0.84
C VAL A 70 -14.70 -16.64 -0.46
N GLN A 71 -15.02 -15.51 -1.07
CA GLN A 71 -14.53 -14.20 -0.70
C GLN A 71 -15.41 -13.58 0.38
N MET A 72 -14.78 -12.87 1.31
CA MET A 72 -15.44 -12.12 2.37
C MET A 72 -14.97 -10.68 2.33
N TRP A 73 -15.83 -9.76 2.74
CA TRP A 73 -15.47 -8.35 2.82
C TRP A 73 -14.45 -8.12 3.92
N TYR A 74 -13.29 -7.67 3.55
CA TYR A 74 -12.24 -7.24 4.44
C TYR A 74 -12.41 -5.74 4.71
N VAL A 75 -12.73 -5.39 5.94
CA VAL A 75 -13.06 -4.03 6.36
C VAL A 75 -12.00 -3.52 7.31
N THR A 76 -11.50 -2.31 7.07
CA THR A 76 -10.53 -1.63 7.92
C THR A 76 -11.00 -0.23 8.28
N GLU A 77 -10.75 0.20 9.51
CA GLU A 77 -11.13 1.54 9.98
C GLU A 77 -10.30 2.66 9.33
N ALA A 78 -9.06 2.34 8.97
CA ALA A 78 -8.16 3.26 8.27
C ALA A 78 -7.93 2.81 6.82
N PHE A 79 -7.42 3.69 5.96
CA PHE A 79 -6.93 3.36 4.61
C PHE A 79 -5.63 2.53 4.69
N ASN A 80 -5.68 1.42 5.41
CA ASN A 80 -4.50 0.58 5.72
C ASN A 80 -4.30 -0.57 4.74
N THR A 81 -5.13 -0.68 3.70
CA THR A 81 -4.90 -1.65 2.63
C THR A 81 -3.94 -1.06 1.60
N VAL A 82 -3.12 -1.90 0.99
CA VAL A 82 -2.23 -1.52 -0.13
C VAL A 82 -3.04 -0.95 -1.32
N MET A 83 -4.33 -1.25 -1.39
CA MET A 83 -5.24 -0.74 -2.42
C MET A 83 -5.88 0.60 -2.03
N ASN A 84 -5.56 1.17 -0.85
CA ASN A 84 -6.14 2.40 -0.32
C ASN A 84 -7.68 2.40 -0.27
N VAL A 85 -8.27 1.24 -0.01
CA VAL A 85 -9.72 1.07 0.13
C VAL A 85 -10.08 0.64 1.54
N LYS A 86 -11.20 1.11 2.04
CA LYS A 86 -11.71 0.72 3.37
C LYS A 86 -12.37 -0.65 3.39
N ARG A 87 -12.74 -1.17 2.23
CA ARG A 87 -13.48 -2.42 2.09
C ARG A 87 -13.10 -3.08 0.76
N GLU A 88 -12.68 -4.34 0.82
CA GLU A 88 -12.35 -5.14 -0.37
C GLU A 88 -12.73 -6.60 -0.15
N LEU A 89 -13.02 -7.32 -1.24
CA LEU A 89 -13.25 -8.76 -1.19
C LEU A 89 -11.90 -9.48 -1.12
N ARG A 90 -11.76 -10.37 -0.12
CA ARG A 90 -10.59 -11.24 0.04
C ARG A 90 -11.00 -12.70 0.13
N PRO A 91 -10.27 -13.62 -0.52
CA PRO A 91 -10.49 -15.04 -0.39
C PRO A 91 -10.15 -15.50 1.04
N LYS A 92 -11.12 -16.14 1.71
CA LYS A 92 -10.99 -16.57 3.12
C LYS A 92 -11.37 -18.03 3.36
N LEU A 93 -12.25 -18.60 2.52
CA LEU A 93 -12.64 -20.01 2.63
C LEU A 93 -12.25 -20.73 1.32
N PHE A 94 -11.56 -21.85 1.44
CA PHE A 94 -10.96 -22.60 0.33
C PHE A 94 -11.38 -24.07 0.38
N LYS A 95 -11.82 -24.62 -0.75
CA LYS A 95 -12.15 -26.04 -0.87
C LYS A 95 -10.88 -26.89 -0.88
N ARG A 96 -10.66 -27.71 0.15
CA ARG A 96 -9.42 -28.46 0.36
C ARG A 96 -9.13 -29.49 -0.75
N LEU A 97 -10.17 -30.09 -1.37
CA LEU A 97 -9.98 -31.09 -2.41
C LEU A 97 -9.38 -30.55 -3.71
N ARG A 98 -9.35 -29.23 -3.89
CA ARG A 98 -8.51 -28.59 -4.92
C ARG A 98 -7.12 -28.34 -4.37
N THR A 99 -6.11 -28.66 -5.17
CA THR A 99 -4.72 -28.34 -4.81
C THR A 99 -4.47 -26.86 -5.05
N PHE A 100 -4.80 -26.03 -4.08
CA PHE A 100 -4.41 -24.62 -4.10
C PHE A 100 -2.95 -24.51 -3.70
N THR A 101 -2.16 -23.82 -4.51
CA THR A 101 -0.77 -23.47 -4.19
C THR A 101 -0.68 -21.98 -4.04
N TRP A 102 -0.32 -21.55 -2.85
CA TRP A 102 -0.01 -20.16 -2.59
C TRP A 102 1.33 -19.81 -3.21
N ILE A 103 1.38 -18.68 -3.86
CA ILE A 103 2.58 -18.13 -4.48
C ILE A 103 2.78 -16.69 -4.03
N ASP A 104 3.97 -16.16 -4.23
CA ASP A 104 4.48 -14.89 -3.76
C ASP A 104 4.70 -14.86 -2.23
N PRO A 105 5.92 -14.56 -1.77
CA PRO A 105 6.30 -14.64 -0.37
C PRO A 105 5.76 -13.49 0.47
N VAL A 106 5.23 -12.45 -0.18
CA VAL A 106 4.47 -11.34 0.42
C VAL A 106 3.30 -11.00 -0.51
N HIS A 107 2.15 -10.56 0.05
CA HIS A 107 0.89 -10.38 -0.69
C HIS A 107 0.53 -11.64 -1.51
N GLU A 108 0.61 -12.77 -0.86
CA GLU A 108 0.47 -14.09 -1.46
C GLU A 108 -0.88 -14.27 -2.18
N THR A 109 -0.87 -15.06 -3.24
CA THR A 109 -2.06 -15.38 -4.06
C THR A 109 -2.13 -16.85 -4.37
N VAL A 110 -3.30 -17.29 -4.81
CA VAL A 110 -3.54 -18.65 -5.30
C VAL A 110 -3.43 -18.67 -6.83
N ARG A 111 -2.68 -19.61 -7.36
CA ARG A 111 -2.45 -19.76 -8.80
C ARG A 111 -3.49 -20.72 -9.43
N LEU A 112 -4.74 -20.28 -9.54
CA LEU A 112 -5.79 -21.05 -10.24
C LEU A 112 -6.89 -20.08 -10.68
N ASP A 113 -7.74 -20.55 -11.58
CA ASP A 113 -9.00 -19.88 -11.99
C ASP A 113 -10.18 -20.63 -11.33
N PRO A 114 -10.45 -20.40 -10.04
CA PRO A 114 -11.42 -21.15 -9.26
C PRO A 114 -12.84 -20.61 -9.44
N VAL A 115 -13.83 -21.44 -9.11
CA VAL A 115 -15.22 -20.97 -8.95
C VAL A 115 -15.32 -20.18 -7.64
N VAL A 116 -15.52 -18.89 -7.76
CA VAL A 116 -15.52 -17.93 -6.64
C VAL A 116 -16.94 -17.52 -6.30
N PHE A 117 -17.25 -17.46 -5.02
CA PHE A 117 -18.49 -16.90 -4.47
C PHE A 117 -18.19 -15.69 -3.56
N ASP A 118 -18.79 -14.56 -3.86
CA ASP A 118 -18.68 -13.35 -3.07
C ASP A 118 -19.79 -13.33 -2.02
N SER A 119 -19.42 -13.45 -0.76
CA SER A 119 -20.36 -13.43 0.35
C SER A 119 -20.59 -12.01 0.89
N ASP A 120 -21.64 -11.86 1.69
CA ASP A 120 -21.95 -10.64 2.44
C ASP A 120 -21.29 -10.61 3.85
N ILE A 121 -20.44 -11.58 4.15
CA ILE A 121 -19.72 -11.66 5.42
C ILE A 121 -18.62 -10.62 5.48
N GLU A 122 -18.59 -9.85 6.56
CA GLU A 122 -17.56 -8.86 6.84
C GLU A 122 -16.59 -9.33 7.91
N ILE A 123 -15.31 -9.18 7.63
CA ILE A 123 -14.20 -9.43 8.55
C ILE A 123 -13.59 -8.11 8.93
N GLN A 124 -13.56 -7.79 10.22
CA GLN A 124 -12.91 -6.60 10.75
C GLN A 124 -11.41 -6.86 10.92
N HIS A 125 -10.59 -6.09 10.21
CA HIS A 125 -9.14 -6.09 10.38
C HIS A 125 -8.74 -5.08 11.46
N LYS A 126 -8.09 -5.57 12.51
CA LYS A 126 -7.68 -4.77 13.68
C LYS A 126 -6.18 -4.93 13.95
N PRO A 127 -5.30 -4.39 13.08
CA PRO A 127 -3.87 -4.53 13.26
C PRO A 127 -3.39 -3.80 14.52
N LEU A 128 -2.50 -4.44 15.26
CA LEU A 128 -1.87 -3.85 16.44
C LEU A 128 -0.69 -2.93 16.06
N ALA A 129 -0.12 -3.10 14.87
CA ALA A 129 1.01 -2.31 14.38
C ALA A 129 1.05 -2.28 12.84
N VAL A 130 1.73 -1.28 12.28
CA VAL A 130 2.07 -1.23 10.84
C VAL A 130 3.28 -2.13 10.60
N HIS A 131 3.22 -2.98 9.57
CA HIS A 131 4.23 -4.01 9.30
C HIS A 131 5.11 -3.73 8.06
N GLY A 132 5.10 -2.50 7.52
CA GLY A 132 5.81 -2.13 6.28
C GLY A 132 7.29 -2.56 6.25
N GLY A 133 8.04 -2.33 7.32
CA GLY A 133 9.46 -2.67 7.37
C GLY A 133 9.77 -4.15 7.12
N ARG A 134 8.92 -5.07 7.61
CA ARG A 134 9.07 -6.51 7.36
C ARG A 134 8.88 -6.87 5.89
N ASP A 135 7.92 -6.25 5.23
CA ASP A 135 7.57 -6.53 3.83
C ASP A 135 8.65 -5.98 2.89
N PHE A 136 9.29 -4.85 3.25
CA PHE A 136 10.47 -4.33 2.55
C PHE A 136 11.64 -5.32 2.58
N GLU A 137 11.98 -5.86 3.76
CA GLU A 137 13.05 -6.87 3.89
C GLU A 137 12.80 -8.13 3.05
N ILE A 138 11.54 -8.54 2.89
CA ILE A 138 11.17 -9.68 2.04
C ILE A 138 11.45 -9.35 0.57
N CYS A 139 11.01 -8.20 0.09
CA CYS A 139 11.26 -7.75 -1.28
C CYS A 139 12.77 -7.62 -1.58
N GLU A 140 13.52 -7.00 -0.67
CA GLU A 140 14.98 -6.86 -0.79
C GLU A 140 15.68 -8.22 -0.86
N ARG A 141 15.27 -9.18 -0.04
CA ARG A 141 15.82 -10.54 -0.02
C ARG A 141 15.53 -11.30 -1.31
N ILE A 142 14.30 -11.17 -1.85
CA ILE A 142 13.94 -11.77 -3.14
C ILE A 142 14.79 -11.17 -4.25
N TYR A 143 14.91 -9.85 -4.28
CA TYR A 143 15.73 -9.16 -5.26
C TYR A 143 17.21 -9.57 -5.17
N ALA A 144 17.76 -9.66 -3.97
CA ALA A 144 19.15 -10.11 -3.75
C ALA A 144 19.39 -11.56 -4.22
N ARG A 145 18.38 -12.43 -4.10
CA ARG A 145 18.46 -13.83 -4.52
C ARG A 145 18.25 -14.00 -6.03
N ASP A 146 17.26 -13.36 -6.60
CA ASP A 146 16.74 -13.65 -7.95
C ASP A 146 17.11 -12.57 -8.98
N GLY A 147 17.65 -11.43 -8.54
CA GLY A 147 18.01 -10.29 -9.38
C GLY A 147 16.81 -9.55 -9.98
N LYS A 148 15.59 -9.91 -9.58
CA LYS A 148 14.34 -9.32 -10.08
C LYS A 148 13.20 -9.52 -9.09
N LEU A 149 12.18 -8.67 -9.20
CA LEU A 149 10.87 -8.88 -8.58
C LEU A 149 9.82 -9.16 -9.68
N SER A 150 8.77 -9.90 -9.36
CA SER A 150 7.61 -9.99 -10.24
C SER A 150 6.95 -8.62 -10.39
N PRO A 151 6.23 -8.33 -11.50
CA PRO A 151 5.51 -7.06 -11.68
C PRO A 151 4.60 -6.73 -10.48
N LYS A 152 3.92 -7.74 -9.95
CA LYS A 152 3.07 -7.59 -8.77
C LYS A 152 3.87 -7.18 -7.54
N LEU A 153 4.97 -7.90 -7.22
CA LEU A 153 5.80 -7.59 -6.04
C LEU A 153 6.47 -6.22 -6.16
N ARG A 154 6.95 -5.86 -7.36
CA ARG A 154 7.52 -4.53 -7.62
C ARG A 154 6.51 -3.43 -7.30
N LYS A 155 5.28 -3.54 -7.86
CA LYS A 155 4.22 -2.56 -7.66
C LYS A 155 3.81 -2.46 -6.19
N MET A 156 3.70 -3.61 -5.50
CA MET A 156 3.38 -3.64 -4.08
C MET A 156 4.49 -3.00 -3.23
N TYR A 157 5.76 -3.28 -3.55
CA TYR A 157 6.91 -2.67 -2.86
C TYR A 157 6.91 -1.15 -3.03
N ALA A 158 6.70 -0.64 -4.25
CA ALA A 158 6.59 0.79 -4.50
C ALA A 158 5.44 1.45 -3.70
N LYS A 159 4.25 0.82 -3.69
CA LYS A 159 3.09 1.31 -2.94
C LYS A 159 3.34 1.36 -1.44
N GLU A 160 3.90 0.30 -0.87
CA GLU A 160 4.18 0.26 0.57
C GLU A 160 5.26 1.28 0.97
N LEU A 161 6.31 1.47 0.15
CA LEU A 161 7.30 2.53 0.37
C LEU A 161 6.65 3.91 0.43
N LEU A 162 5.83 4.28 -0.57
CA LEU A 162 5.18 5.60 -0.61
C LEU A 162 4.16 5.79 0.52
N LYS A 163 3.63 4.70 1.08
CA LYS A 163 2.66 4.73 2.17
C LYS A 163 3.29 4.87 3.55
N CYS A 164 4.35 4.14 3.84
CA CYS A 164 4.92 4.05 5.18
C CYS A 164 6.44 3.90 5.24
N GLY A 165 7.15 4.07 4.11
CA GLY A 165 8.61 4.01 4.10
C GLY A 165 9.25 5.25 4.73
N GLU A 166 10.36 5.03 5.43
CA GLU A 166 11.23 6.08 5.91
C GLU A 166 12.41 6.29 4.94
N LEU A 167 13.15 7.39 5.07
CA LEU A 167 14.29 7.71 4.19
C LEU A 167 15.24 6.51 3.98
N THR A 168 15.56 5.80 5.04
CA THR A 168 16.46 4.63 4.99
C THR A 168 15.88 3.45 4.19
N ASP A 169 14.56 3.31 4.14
CA ASP A 169 13.90 2.27 3.34
C ASP A 169 14.00 2.61 1.86
N PHE A 170 13.78 3.87 1.50
CA PHE A 170 13.96 4.36 0.13
C PHE A 170 15.42 4.27 -0.32
N GLU A 171 16.38 4.57 0.55
CA GLU A 171 17.82 4.43 0.25
C GLU A 171 18.19 2.98 -0.06
N ARG A 172 17.68 2.01 0.69
CA ARG A 172 17.89 0.58 0.42
C ARG A 172 17.26 0.14 -0.90
N ALA A 173 16.06 0.63 -1.19
CA ALA A 173 15.31 0.31 -2.41
C ALA A 173 15.87 1.00 -3.66
N CYS A 174 16.65 2.07 -3.51
CA CYS A 174 17.11 2.95 -4.58
C CYS A 174 17.76 2.18 -5.73
N GLY A 175 18.68 1.25 -5.44
CA GLY A 175 19.40 0.49 -6.46
C GLY A 175 18.46 -0.36 -7.34
N PHE A 176 17.45 -0.95 -6.77
CA PHE A 176 16.43 -1.71 -7.50
C PHE A 176 15.61 -0.81 -8.42
N PHE A 177 15.04 0.28 -7.89
CA PHE A 177 14.19 1.16 -8.67
C PHE A 177 14.98 1.94 -9.73
N THR A 178 16.23 2.33 -9.46
CA THR A 178 17.11 2.91 -10.48
C THR A 178 17.30 1.96 -11.67
N GLY A 179 17.55 0.67 -11.38
CA GLY A 179 17.68 -0.34 -12.43
C GLY A 179 16.39 -0.55 -13.24
N GLU A 180 15.21 -0.48 -12.62
CA GLU A 180 13.94 -0.56 -13.34
C GLU A 180 13.69 0.69 -14.21
N TRP A 181 13.99 1.87 -13.68
CA TRP A 181 13.86 3.13 -14.43
C TRP A 181 14.82 3.21 -15.63
N GLU A 182 16.07 2.79 -15.48
CA GLU A 182 17.08 2.83 -16.53
C GLU A 182 16.80 1.85 -17.67
N LYS A 183 16.09 0.74 -17.43
CA LYS A 183 15.69 -0.21 -18.48
C LYS A 183 14.75 0.43 -19.50
N ASP A 184 13.70 1.03 -19.04
CA ASP A 184 12.72 1.77 -19.84
C ASP A 184 11.92 2.73 -18.94
N PRO A 185 12.27 4.03 -18.93
CA PRO A 185 11.59 5.03 -18.12
C PRO A 185 10.11 5.23 -18.45
N MET A 186 9.67 4.86 -19.66
CA MET A 186 8.29 5.04 -20.12
C MET A 186 7.42 3.81 -19.91
N ALA A 187 8.01 2.64 -19.67
CA ALA A 187 7.26 1.44 -19.31
C ALA A 187 6.61 1.60 -17.92
N GLU A 188 5.56 0.81 -17.64
CA GLU A 188 4.89 0.80 -16.32
C GLU A 188 5.89 0.68 -15.16
N ALA A 189 6.87 -0.21 -15.30
CA ALA A 189 7.92 -0.41 -14.29
C ALA A 189 8.78 0.84 -14.07
N GLY A 190 9.18 1.51 -15.15
CA GLY A 190 9.98 2.72 -15.09
C GLY A 190 9.22 3.90 -14.49
N ARG A 191 7.93 4.04 -14.81
CA ARG A 191 7.07 5.07 -14.24
C ARG A 191 6.80 4.85 -12.74
N GLU A 192 6.54 3.60 -12.33
CA GLU A 192 6.44 3.24 -10.90
C GLU A 192 7.75 3.55 -10.16
N ALA A 193 8.89 3.25 -10.79
CA ALA A 193 10.20 3.54 -10.23
C ALA A 193 10.47 5.06 -10.12
N ALA A 194 10.04 5.85 -11.13
CA ALA A 194 10.16 7.30 -11.10
C ALA A 194 9.45 7.93 -9.88
N CYS A 195 8.27 7.44 -9.51
CA CYS A 195 7.55 7.92 -8.31
C CYS A 195 8.36 7.69 -7.02
N VAL A 196 8.93 6.48 -6.86
CA VAL A 196 9.76 6.14 -5.69
C VAL A 196 11.04 6.97 -5.65
N LEU A 197 11.71 7.10 -6.80
CA LEU A 197 12.98 7.86 -6.91
C LEU A 197 12.78 9.36 -6.77
N ALA A 198 11.68 9.91 -7.27
CA ALA A 198 11.30 11.31 -7.09
C ALA A 198 11.06 11.63 -5.62
N HIS A 199 10.32 10.76 -4.91
CA HIS A 199 10.10 10.89 -3.47
C HIS A 199 11.43 10.87 -2.68
N LEU A 200 12.30 9.89 -2.98
CA LEU A 200 13.64 9.82 -2.37
C LEU A 200 14.46 11.09 -2.63
N ALA A 201 14.48 11.56 -3.90
CA ALA A 201 15.22 12.76 -4.28
C ALA A 201 14.76 14.00 -3.49
N ARG A 202 13.43 14.16 -3.31
CA ARG A 202 12.90 15.25 -2.48
C ARG A 202 13.30 15.09 -1.02
N LEU A 203 13.17 13.90 -0.41
CA LEU A 203 13.57 13.67 0.97
C LEU A 203 15.06 13.97 1.22
N GLN A 204 15.91 13.76 0.22
CA GLN A 204 17.33 14.07 0.24
C GLN A 204 17.64 15.54 -0.07
N GLY A 205 16.64 16.36 -0.42
CA GLY A 205 16.82 17.73 -0.86
C GLY A 205 17.51 17.85 -2.23
N ASN A 206 17.53 16.78 -3.03
CA ASN A 206 18.17 16.73 -4.35
C ASN A 206 17.21 17.16 -5.47
N GLY A 207 16.98 18.47 -5.58
CA GLY A 207 16.07 19.01 -6.59
C GLY A 207 16.45 18.65 -8.03
N ALA A 208 17.75 18.47 -8.33
CA ALA A 208 18.18 18.10 -9.70
C ALA A 208 17.72 16.68 -10.08
N GLU A 209 17.86 15.71 -9.18
CA GLU A 209 17.34 14.35 -9.42
C GLU A 209 15.80 14.32 -9.44
N LEU A 210 15.14 15.07 -8.55
CA LEU A 210 13.68 15.21 -8.61
C LEU A 210 13.21 15.70 -9.97
N MET A 211 13.80 16.78 -10.49
CA MET A 211 13.45 17.34 -11.80
C MET A 211 13.74 16.37 -12.95
N LYS A 212 14.78 15.55 -12.86
CA LYS A 212 15.10 14.53 -13.87
C LYS A 212 13.96 13.52 -14.02
N TYR A 213 13.42 13.00 -12.91
CA TYR A 213 12.29 12.07 -12.93
C TYR A 213 10.98 12.75 -13.36
N ALA A 214 10.73 13.95 -12.84
CA ALA A 214 9.54 14.73 -13.15
C ALA A 214 9.45 15.11 -14.63
N LEU A 215 10.53 15.65 -15.21
CA LEU A 215 10.56 16.04 -16.62
C LEU A 215 10.36 14.85 -17.56
N ARG A 216 10.84 13.67 -17.16
CA ARG A 216 10.64 12.47 -17.98
C ARG A 216 9.20 11.99 -17.97
N ASP A 217 8.54 11.97 -16.79
CA ASP A 217 7.13 11.59 -16.65
C ASP A 217 6.21 12.55 -17.44
N MET A 218 6.52 13.85 -17.44
CA MET A 218 5.77 14.88 -18.15
C MET A 218 5.82 14.81 -19.67
N LEU A 219 6.76 14.04 -20.24
CA LEU A 219 6.86 13.88 -21.70
C LEU A 219 5.73 13.03 -22.29
N ASP A 220 5.01 12.27 -21.47
CA ASP A 220 3.93 11.41 -21.93
C ASP A 220 2.64 11.74 -21.16
N THR A 221 2.38 11.01 -20.10
CA THR A 221 1.17 11.14 -19.27
C THR A 221 1.59 11.34 -17.82
N PRO A 222 1.68 12.59 -17.34
CA PRO A 222 2.12 12.86 -15.98
C PRO A 222 1.22 12.17 -14.95
N CYS A 223 1.80 11.71 -13.84
CA CYS A 223 1.06 11.08 -12.75
C CYS A 223 0.95 11.99 -11.53
N ALA A 224 -0.07 11.73 -10.71
CA ALA A 224 -0.37 12.54 -9.53
C ALA A 224 0.76 12.49 -8.50
N GLU A 225 1.43 11.36 -8.36
CA GLU A 225 2.56 11.19 -7.44
C GLU A 225 3.70 12.16 -7.75
N ILE A 226 4.09 12.27 -9.02
CA ILE A 226 5.16 13.21 -9.44
C ILE A 226 4.71 14.67 -9.22
N CYS A 227 3.46 15.00 -9.55
CA CYS A 227 2.94 16.33 -9.30
C CYS A 227 2.91 16.66 -7.80
N TYR A 228 2.53 15.69 -6.96
CA TYR A 228 2.58 15.84 -5.50
C TYR A 228 4.00 16.09 -4.98
N GLU A 229 5.00 15.35 -5.48
CA GLU A 229 6.40 15.54 -5.07
C GLU A 229 6.94 16.91 -5.47
N LEU A 230 6.56 17.41 -6.66
CA LEU A 230 6.91 18.78 -7.09
C LEU A 230 6.21 19.83 -6.20
N GLY A 231 4.92 19.67 -5.93
CA GLY A 231 4.20 20.55 -5.01
C GLY A 231 4.84 20.60 -3.62
N SER A 232 5.22 19.46 -3.09
CA SER A 232 5.90 19.35 -1.80
C SER A 232 7.28 20.02 -1.82
N TYR A 233 8.04 19.82 -2.89
CA TYR A 233 9.35 20.43 -3.07
C TYR A 233 9.27 21.97 -3.11
N TYR A 234 8.36 22.54 -3.91
CA TYR A 234 8.19 23.99 -3.98
C TYR A 234 7.62 24.57 -2.66
N GLN A 235 6.75 23.85 -1.98
CA GLN A 235 6.29 24.23 -0.63
C GLN A 235 7.46 24.29 0.37
N GLU A 236 8.36 23.32 0.36
CA GLU A 236 9.57 23.30 1.21
C GLU A 236 10.51 24.50 0.86
N MET A 237 10.58 24.87 -0.40
CA MET A 237 11.29 26.07 -0.87
C MET A 237 10.56 27.38 -0.56
N LYS A 238 9.33 27.32 -0.03
CA LYS A 238 8.42 28.45 0.25
C LYS A 238 7.96 29.19 -1.02
N ASP A 239 8.04 28.56 -2.14
CA ASP A 239 7.44 28.99 -3.40
C ASP A 239 6.01 28.44 -3.46
N TYR A 240 5.12 29.10 -2.70
CA TYR A 240 3.76 28.62 -2.51
C TYR A 240 2.91 28.74 -3.77
N ASP A 241 3.17 29.72 -4.62
CA ASP A 241 2.46 29.91 -5.87
C ASP A 241 2.72 28.73 -6.81
N GLU A 242 3.95 28.34 -7.00
CA GLU A 242 4.33 27.18 -7.79
C GLU A 242 3.85 25.86 -7.16
N ALA A 243 3.98 25.72 -5.83
CA ALA A 243 3.48 24.55 -5.11
C ALA A 243 1.97 24.33 -5.34
N ILE A 244 1.17 25.39 -5.32
CA ILE A 244 -0.29 25.34 -5.58
C ILE A 244 -0.56 24.80 -6.98
N VAL A 245 0.15 25.24 -7.99
CA VAL A 245 -0.03 24.74 -9.37
C VAL A 245 0.20 23.24 -9.44
N TRP A 246 1.26 22.74 -8.82
CA TRP A 246 1.58 21.31 -8.85
C TRP A 246 0.58 20.46 -8.06
N TYR A 247 0.15 20.92 -6.88
CA TYR A 247 -0.89 20.22 -6.13
C TYR A 247 -2.24 20.22 -6.86
N GLN A 248 -2.61 21.32 -7.55
CA GLN A 248 -3.82 21.36 -8.38
C GLN A 248 -3.72 20.35 -9.53
N ASN A 249 -2.59 20.28 -10.22
CA ASN A 249 -2.36 19.29 -11.27
C ASN A 249 -2.50 17.85 -10.73
N ALA A 250 -1.98 17.59 -9.54
CA ALA A 250 -2.13 16.27 -8.90
C ALA A 250 -3.60 15.90 -8.65
N VAL A 251 -4.43 16.88 -8.25
CA VAL A 251 -5.85 16.64 -7.89
C VAL A 251 -6.76 16.54 -9.11
N SER A 252 -6.55 17.35 -10.16
CA SER A 252 -7.52 17.54 -11.23
C SER A 252 -7.07 17.16 -12.63
N GLU A 253 -5.77 17.13 -12.89
CA GLU A 253 -5.24 16.98 -14.25
C GLU A 253 -4.50 15.65 -14.50
N THR A 254 -4.28 14.86 -13.44
CA THR A 254 -3.46 13.64 -13.52
C THR A 254 -4.10 12.46 -12.79
N GLU A 255 -3.68 11.25 -13.14
CA GLU A 255 -4.12 10.02 -12.49
C GLU A 255 -3.04 9.45 -11.56
N CYS A 256 -3.45 8.78 -10.48
CA CYS A 256 -2.55 8.06 -9.60
C CYS A 256 -2.20 6.69 -10.19
N ILE A 257 -0.92 6.30 -10.14
CA ILE A 257 -0.46 4.97 -10.56
C ILE A 257 -0.13 4.07 -9.37
N LEU A 258 0.24 4.64 -8.23
CA LEU A 258 0.62 3.92 -7.01
C LEU A 258 -0.16 4.36 -5.78
N ASP A 259 -0.28 5.67 -5.53
CA ASP A 259 -0.83 6.23 -4.30
C ASP A 259 -1.99 7.19 -4.60
N VAL A 260 -3.21 6.70 -4.40
CA VAL A 260 -4.43 7.51 -4.63
C VAL A 260 -4.52 8.75 -3.73
N GLU A 261 -3.80 8.78 -2.60
CA GLU A 261 -3.77 9.95 -1.73
C GLU A 261 -2.93 11.10 -2.31
N ALA A 262 -1.99 10.81 -3.21
CA ALA A 262 -1.22 11.83 -3.92
C ALA A 262 -2.11 12.72 -4.80
N GLY A 263 -3.06 12.12 -5.54
CA GLY A 263 -4.09 12.85 -6.30
C GLY A 263 -5.30 13.29 -5.47
N GLY A 264 -5.29 13.11 -4.17
CA GLY A 264 -6.41 13.37 -3.27
C GLY A 264 -6.00 14.09 -2.00
N LYS A 265 -6.15 13.40 -0.86
CA LYS A 265 -6.00 13.99 0.48
C LYS A 265 -4.65 14.69 0.68
N LYS A 266 -3.52 14.06 0.30
CA LYS A 266 -2.18 14.64 0.50
C LYS A 266 -2.03 15.97 -0.23
N SER A 267 -2.42 16.03 -1.50
CA SER A 267 -2.34 17.28 -2.29
C SER A 267 -3.32 18.35 -1.82
N LEU A 268 -4.53 17.96 -1.38
CA LEU A 268 -5.49 18.90 -0.81
C LEU A 268 -4.97 19.50 0.50
N GLU A 269 -4.35 18.72 1.37
CA GLU A 269 -3.70 19.21 2.59
C GLU A 269 -2.54 20.16 2.26
N GLY A 270 -1.74 19.84 1.23
CA GLY A 270 -0.69 20.72 0.71
C GLY A 270 -1.23 22.05 0.19
N LEU A 271 -2.34 22.03 -0.56
CA LEU A 271 -3.02 23.24 -1.03
C LEU A 271 -3.47 24.13 0.13
N VAL A 272 -4.12 23.54 1.12
CA VAL A 272 -4.58 24.29 2.32
C VAL A 272 -3.38 24.95 3.00
N ALA A 273 -2.30 24.19 3.25
CA ALA A 273 -1.11 24.72 3.90
C ALA A 273 -0.44 25.86 3.10
N CYS A 274 -0.41 25.77 1.77
CA CYS A 274 0.13 26.84 0.93
C CYS A 274 -0.73 28.10 0.98
N TYR A 275 -2.05 27.97 0.89
CA TYR A 275 -2.96 29.14 1.00
C TYR A 275 -2.89 29.79 2.40
N GLU A 276 -2.82 29.02 3.47
CA GLU A 276 -2.63 29.54 4.83
C GLU A 276 -1.33 30.31 4.96
N ALA A 277 -0.22 29.79 4.37
CA ALA A 277 1.08 30.46 4.39
C ALA A 277 1.05 31.79 3.62
N LEU A 278 0.40 31.84 2.44
CA LEU A 278 0.24 33.08 1.66
C LEU A 278 -0.61 34.11 2.39
N LEU A 279 -1.71 33.70 3.04
CA LEU A 279 -2.53 34.59 3.87
C LEU A 279 -1.72 35.19 5.02
N ALA A 280 -0.96 34.38 5.73
CA ALA A 280 -0.10 34.85 6.83
C ALA A 280 0.99 35.84 6.36
N GLN A 281 1.54 35.61 5.15
CA GLN A 281 2.49 36.56 4.54
C GLN A 281 1.82 37.89 4.18
N ALA A 282 0.60 37.87 3.63
CA ALA A 282 -0.14 39.07 3.27
C ALA A 282 -0.51 39.90 4.53
N GLU A 283 -1.02 39.26 5.58
CA GLU A 283 -1.33 39.93 6.86
C GLU A 283 -0.10 40.59 7.49
N LYS A 284 1.03 39.90 7.48
CA LYS A 284 2.31 40.44 7.99
C LYS A 284 2.77 41.66 7.17
N ALA A 285 2.64 41.60 5.85
CA ALA A 285 2.98 42.71 4.96
C ALA A 285 2.09 43.93 5.23
N GLU A 286 0.77 43.72 5.42
CA GLU A 286 -0.17 44.79 5.75
C GLU A 286 0.13 45.43 7.10
N LEU A 287 0.43 44.65 8.13
CA LEU A 287 0.81 45.17 9.45
C LEU A 287 2.11 45.99 9.38
N THR A 288 3.08 45.54 8.60
CA THR A 288 4.35 46.25 8.39
C THR A 288 4.10 47.56 7.66
N ALA A 289 3.29 47.59 6.61
CA ALA A 289 2.91 48.80 5.90
C ALA A 289 2.20 49.82 6.82
N LYS A 290 1.26 49.38 7.64
CA LYS A 290 0.57 50.22 8.64
C LYS A 290 1.52 50.79 9.70
N ALA A 291 2.54 50.02 10.13
CA ALA A 291 3.54 50.49 11.10
C ALA A 291 4.45 51.57 10.49
N VAL A 292 4.85 51.43 9.23
CA VAL A 292 5.63 52.42 8.50
C VAL A 292 4.85 53.74 8.35
N HIS A 293 3.56 53.66 8.00
CA HIS A 293 2.71 54.87 7.86
C HIS A 293 2.42 55.59 9.20
N ARG A 294 2.55 54.93 10.34
CA ARG A 294 2.37 55.58 11.65
C ARG A 294 3.63 56.31 12.14
N ASN A 295 4.78 56.04 11.52
CA ASN A 295 6.07 56.63 11.93
C ASN A 295 6.53 57.76 10.95
N ILE A 296 5.69 58.11 9.98
CA ILE A 296 5.81 59.29 9.11
C ILE A 296 4.76 60.35 9.57
#